data_166d53700840d63a0e73c5dc888247b0
#
_entry.id   166d53700840d63a0e73c5dc888247b0
#
_cell.length_a   1.000
_cell.length_b   1.000
_cell.length_c   1.000
_cell.angle_alpha   90.00
_cell.angle_beta   90.00
_cell.angle_gamma   90.00
#
_symmetry.space_group_name_H-M   'P 1'
#
loop_
_entity.id
_entity.type
_entity.pdbx_description
1 polymer ?
#
loop_
_entity_poly.entity_id
_entity_poly.type
_entity_poly.pdbx_seq_one_letter_code
_entity_poly.pdbx_strand_id
1 'polypeptide(L)'
;VKLPKNLGLGKALNEGLKHCAHDWVFRMDTDDICVQERFEKQVAFIEQHPETIIFGGQIAEFGDNVNDIVAYRNVPTTAQDIVKFTKKRCPFNHMTVAYQKSAVINCGGYEDLQEDYYLWIKLVAQGQKVANLPDILVYARVGNGMVGRRRGLNQAKAEWRLFKLKYRLGIQGLFSGLFTFALRSGARLLPTSLLKSLYHTFLRK
;
A
#
# COMPACT_ATOMS: atom_id res chain seq x y z
N VAL A 1 -15.41 -15.41 -4.84
CA VAL A 1 -16.67 -14.83 -4.35
C VAL A 1 -17.21 -13.86 -5.40
N LYS A 2 -18.47 -14.03 -5.82
CA LYS A 2 -19.15 -13.13 -6.76
C LYS A 2 -19.92 -12.08 -5.97
N LEU A 3 -19.60 -10.81 -6.16
CA LEU A 3 -20.35 -9.70 -5.56
C LEU A 3 -21.58 -9.34 -6.41
N PRO A 4 -22.70 -8.93 -5.81
CA PRO A 4 -23.92 -8.59 -6.54
C PRO A 4 -23.79 -7.34 -7.41
N LYS A 5 -22.85 -6.45 -7.03
CA LYS A 5 -22.53 -5.21 -7.77
C LYS A 5 -21.12 -4.73 -7.42
N ASN A 6 -20.60 -3.78 -8.17
CA ASN A 6 -19.35 -3.10 -7.81
C ASN A 6 -19.54 -2.27 -6.53
N LEU A 7 -18.88 -2.67 -5.44
CA LEU A 7 -18.92 -2.02 -4.13
C LEU A 7 -17.71 -1.11 -3.86
N GLY A 8 -16.75 -1.06 -4.79
CA GLY A 8 -15.43 -0.49 -4.57
C GLY A 8 -14.45 -1.49 -3.97
N LEU A 9 -13.14 -1.21 -4.13
CA LEU A 9 -12.07 -2.15 -3.78
C LEU A 9 -12.05 -2.48 -2.28
N GLY A 10 -12.13 -1.48 -1.41
CA GLY A 10 -12.08 -1.70 0.05
C GLY A 10 -13.18 -2.64 0.56
N LYS A 11 -14.42 -2.42 0.09
CA LYS A 11 -15.55 -3.29 0.47
C LYS A 11 -15.44 -4.69 -0.13
N ALA A 12 -14.92 -4.80 -1.35
CA ALA A 12 -14.68 -6.09 -1.98
C ALA A 12 -13.62 -6.90 -1.22
N LEU A 13 -12.53 -6.24 -0.78
CA LEU A 13 -11.50 -6.87 0.05
C LEU A 13 -12.05 -7.31 1.42
N ASN A 14 -12.84 -6.47 2.09
CA ASN A 14 -13.50 -6.84 3.35
C ASN A 14 -14.45 -8.04 3.18
N GLU A 15 -15.16 -8.10 2.08
CA GLU A 15 -16.01 -9.27 1.79
C GLU A 15 -15.16 -10.51 1.56
N GLY A 16 -14.07 -10.38 0.76
CA GLY A 16 -13.11 -11.47 0.53
C GLY A 16 -12.53 -12.03 1.84
N LEU A 17 -12.19 -11.15 2.80
CA LEU A 17 -11.66 -11.57 4.10
C LEU A 17 -12.58 -12.51 4.87
N LYS A 18 -13.91 -12.36 4.76
CA LYS A 18 -14.89 -13.25 5.42
C LYS A 18 -14.79 -14.69 4.93
N HIS A 19 -14.33 -14.87 3.69
CA HIS A 19 -14.19 -16.18 3.04
C HIS A 19 -12.79 -16.78 3.15
N CYS A 20 -11.82 -16.08 3.74
CA CYS A 20 -10.50 -16.63 4.02
C CYS A 20 -10.58 -17.62 5.18
N ALA A 21 -10.19 -18.89 4.96
CA ALA A 21 -10.23 -19.93 5.96
C ALA A 21 -9.17 -19.76 7.07
N HIS A 22 -8.00 -19.26 6.70
CA HIS A 22 -6.85 -19.11 7.59
C HIS A 22 -6.66 -17.67 8.04
N ASP A 23 -5.89 -17.47 9.13
CA ASP A 23 -5.59 -16.12 9.62
C ASP A 23 -4.54 -15.41 8.76
N TRP A 24 -3.54 -16.12 8.22
CA TRP A 24 -2.63 -15.55 7.24
C TRP A 24 -3.29 -15.42 5.87
N VAL A 25 -3.33 -14.20 5.36
CA VAL A 25 -3.89 -13.84 4.06
C VAL A 25 -2.79 -13.22 3.18
N PHE A 26 -2.58 -13.82 2.02
CA PHE A 26 -1.66 -13.33 0.99
C PHE A 26 -2.47 -12.59 -0.08
N ARG A 27 -2.16 -11.33 -0.27
CA ARG A 27 -2.89 -10.48 -1.23
C ARG A 27 -2.13 -10.41 -2.56
N MET A 28 -2.87 -10.40 -3.65
CA MET A 28 -2.34 -10.24 -5.00
C MET A 28 -3.33 -9.45 -5.86
N ASP A 29 -2.84 -8.63 -6.80
CA ASP A 29 -3.65 -8.08 -7.88
C ASP A 29 -3.72 -9.09 -9.04
N THR A 30 -4.86 -9.14 -9.72
CA THR A 30 -5.13 -10.16 -10.75
C THR A 30 -4.43 -9.88 -12.08
N ASP A 31 -3.92 -8.68 -12.27
CA ASP A 31 -3.18 -8.23 -13.47
C ASP A 31 -1.64 -8.25 -13.27
N ASP A 32 -1.19 -8.61 -12.07
CA ASP A 32 0.23 -8.74 -11.72
C ASP A 32 0.73 -10.18 -11.85
N ILE A 33 2.06 -10.36 -11.83
CA ILE A 33 2.72 -11.67 -11.93
C ILE A 33 3.52 -11.93 -10.64
N CYS A 34 3.23 -13.05 -10.00
CA CYS A 34 3.92 -13.51 -8.80
C CYS A 34 5.32 -14.05 -9.15
N VAL A 35 6.33 -13.66 -8.38
CA VAL A 35 7.64 -14.36 -8.44
C VAL A 35 7.45 -15.79 -7.94
N GLN A 36 8.11 -16.75 -8.58
CA GLN A 36 7.93 -18.19 -8.34
C GLN A 36 8.14 -18.55 -6.85
N GLU A 37 9.19 -18.00 -6.23
CA GLU A 37 9.59 -18.29 -4.86
C GLU A 37 8.88 -17.44 -3.82
N ARG A 38 7.89 -16.63 -4.22
CA ARG A 38 7.24 -15.67 -3.32
C ARG A 38 6.67 -16.34 -2.07
N PHE A 39 5.86 -17.36 -2.24
CA PHE A 39 5.17 -18.00 -1.11
C PHE A 39 6.15 -18.73 -0.20
N GLU A 40 7.16 -19.40 -0.76
CA GLU A 40 8.23 -20.04 0.00
C GLU A 40 8.92 -19.02 0.93
N LYS A 41 9.37 -17.89 0.37
CA LYS A 41 10.02 -16.82 1.14
C LYS A 41 9.10 -16.22 2.19
N GLN A 42 7.83 -16.00 1.87
CA GLN A 42 6.88 -15.39 2.80
C GLN A 42 6.51 -16.37 3.92
N VAL A 43 6.37 -17.66 3.66
CA VAL A 43 6.10 -18.68 4.70
C VAL A 43 7.32 -18.83 5.61
N ALA A 44 8.52 -18.95 5.05
CA ALA A 44 9.76 -19.02 5.84
C ALA A 44 9.92 -17.77 6.75
N PHE A 45 9.53 -16.58 6.28
CA PHE A 45 9.56 -15.37 7.09
C PHE A 45 8.55 -15.44 8.25
N ILE A 46 7.33 -15.95 8.03
CA ILE A 46 6.33 -16.13 9.08
C ILE A 46 6.83 -17.07 10.18
N GLU A 47 7.47 -18.17 9.81
CA GLU A 47 8.00 -19.16 10.74
C GLU A 47 9.14 -18.58 11.61
N GLN A 48 9.99 -17.72 11.03
CA GLN A 48 11.09 -17.07 11.73
C GLN A 48 10.64 -15.84 12.56
N HIS A 49 9.51 -15.21 12.21
CA HIS A 49 9.00 -13.99 12.82
C HIS A 49 7.51 -14.08 13.16
N PRO A 50 7.12 -15.03 14.03
CA PRO A 50 5.70 -15.33 14.33
C PRO A 50 4.96 -14.13 14.97
N GLU A 51 5.70 -13.18 15.54
CA GLU A 51 5.14 -11.96 16.11
C GLU A 51 4.77 -10.89 15.09
N THR A 52 5.19 -11.05 13.82
CA THR A 52 4.87 -10.09 12.75
C THR A 52 3.41 -10.26 12.31
N ILE A 53 2.69 -9.15 12.17
CA ILE A 53 1.27 -9.19 11.79
C ILE A 53 1.02 -8.80 10.34
N ILE A 54 1.95 -8.06 9.73
CA ILE A 54 1.93 -7.67 8.32
C ILE A 54 3.35 -7.51 7.82
N PHE A 55 3.60 -7.99 6.64
CA PHE A 55 4.80 -7.69 5.87
C PHE A 55 4.52 -7.77 4.37
N GLY A 56 5.37 -7.15 3.59
CA GLY A 56 5.32 -7.18 2.12
C GLY A 56 6.72 -7.38 1.55
N GLY A 57 6.95 -6.84 0.36
CA GLY A 57 8.27 -6.85 -0.29
C GLY A 57 8.34 -5.86 -1.44
N GLN A 58 9.43 -5.96 -2.19
CA GLN A 58 9.69 -5.07 -3.31
C GLN A 58 8.92 -5.49 -4.56
N ILE A 59 8.73 -4.57 -5.50
CA ILE A 59 8.15 -4.88 -6.81
C ILE A 59 9.04 -4.36 -7.94
N ALA A 60 8.99 -5.08 -9.06
CA ALA A 60 9.47 -4.59 -10.34
C ALA A 60 8.27 -4.24 -11.22
N GLU A 61 8.23 -3.04 -11.75
CA GLU A 61 7.14 -2.57 -12.61
C GLU A 61 7.45 -2.89 -14.07
N PHE A 62 6.48 -3.44 -14.82
CA PHE A 62 6.61 -3.73 -16.24
C PHE A 62 5.40 -3.23 -17.02
N GLY A 63 5.57 -2.99 -18.33
CA GLY A 63 4.49 -2.58 -19.23
C GLY A 63 3.77 -3.78 -19.84
N ASP A 64 3.95 -3.97 -21.14
CA ASP A 64 3.31 -5.07 -21.88
C ASP A 64 4.03 -6.40 -21.68
N ASN A 65 5.36 -6.39 -21.67
CA ASN A 65 6.19 -7.59 -21.51
C ASN A 65 6.86 -7.59 -20.14
N VAL A 66 6.72 -8.69 -19.40
CA VAL A 66 7.31 -8.85 -18.05
C VAL A 66 8.85 -8.81 -18.05
N ASN A 67 9.49 -9.09 -19.18
CA ASN A 67 10.94 -9.00 -19.30
C ASN A 67 11.45 -7.57 -19.44
N ASP A 68 10.55 -6.60 -19.75
CA ASP A 68 10.89 -5.20 -19.94
C ASP A 68 10.55 -4.41 -18.68
N ILE A 69 11.44 -4.50 -17.67
CA ILE A 69 11.26 -3.79 -16.41
C ILE A 69 11.48 -2.28 -16.64
N VAL A 70 10.45 -1.52 -16.33
CA VAL A 70 10.45 -0.06 -16.51
C VAL A 70 10.84 0.70 -15.23
N ALA A 71 10.62 0.10 -14.06
CA ALA A 71 10.99 0.69 -12.78
C ALA A 71 11.00 -0.34 -11.65
N TYR A 72 11.65 0.02 -10.53
CA TYR A 72 11.55 -0.68 -9.26
C TYR A 72 10.88 0.20 -8.23
N ARG A 73 10.03 -0.38 -7.39
CA ARG A 73 9.48 0.31 -6.24
C ARG A 73 9.92 -0.39 -4.96
N ASN A 74 10.90 0.24 -4.32
CA ASN A 74 11.44 -0.22 -3.06
C ASN A 74 10.70 0.44 -1.88
N VAL A 75 10.44 -0.36 -0.85
CA VAL A 75 9.86 0.05 0.43
C VAL A 75 10.82 -0.33 1.55
N PRO A 76 10.82 0.40 2.68
CA PRO A 76 11.73 0.10 3.79
C PRO A 76 11.46 -1.29 4.39
N THR A 77 12.51 -1.98 4.82
CA THR A 77 12.43 -3.35 5.32
C THR A 77 12.29 -3.44 6.84
N THR A 78 12.86 -2.49 7.58
CA THR A 78 12.83 -2.49 9.05
C THR A 78 11.59 -1.80 9.60
N ALA A 79 11.06 -2.27 10.74
CA ALA A 79 9.92 -1.66 11.40
C ALA A 79 10.13 -0.16 11.69
N GLN A 80 11.34 0.21 12.12
CA GLN A 80 11.68 1.61 12.43
C GLN A 80 11.58 2.51 11.19
N ASP A 81 12.09 2.05 10.05
CA ASP A 81 12.05 2.84 8.81
C ASP A 81 10.67 2.81 8.18
N ILE A 82 9.90 1.72 8.34
CA ILE A 82 8.49 1.64 7.97
C ILE A 82 7.69 2.73 8.70
N VAL A 83 7.85 2.88 10.02
CA VAL A 83 7.19 3.94 10.81
C VAL A 83 7.57 5.32 10.28
N LYS A 84 8.86 5.59 10.03
CA LYS A 84 9.32 6.87 9.46
C LYS A 84 8.73 7.13 8.06
N PHE A 85 8.72 6.11 7.23
CA PHE A 85 8.22 6.19 5.85
C PHE A 85 6.70 6.41 5.81
N THR A 86 5.96 5.80 6.73
CA THR A 86 4.50 5.94 6.89
C THR A 86 4.06 7.40 7.09
N LYS A 87 4.93 8.27 7.60
CA LYS A 87 4.63 9.71 7.70
C LYS A 87 4.38 10.34 6.33
N LYS A 88 5.09 9.89 5.30
CA LYS A 88 5.13 10.53 3.97
C LYS A 88 4.50 9.69 2.87
N ARG A 89 4.64 8.35 2.89
CA ARG A 89 4.25 7.43 1.82
C ARG A 89 3.66 6.14 2.37
N CYS A 90 2.90 5.43 1.53
CA CYS A 90 2.44 4.08 1.82
C CYS A 90 3.66 3.15 1.97
N PRO A 91 3.84 2.49 3.14
CA PRO A 91 5.04 1.75 3.46
C PRO A 91 5.06 0.31 2.91
N PHE A 92 3.98 -0.15 2.31
CA PHE A 92 3.87 -1.48 1.73
C PHE A 92 3.44 -1.39 0.26
N ASN A 93 3.92 -2.32 -0.54
CA ASN A 93 3.37 -2.60 -1.87
C ASN A 93 2.17 -3.52 -1.71
N HIS A 94 0.96 -3.02 -1.88
CA HIS A 94 -0.30 -3.70 -1.54
C HIS A 94 -0.40 -5.11 -2.14
N MET A 95 0.05 -5.30 -3.40
CA MET A 95 0.03 -6.58 -4.09
C MET A 95 0.99 -7.64 -3.52
N THR A 96 1.91 -7.23 -2.63
CA THR A 96 2.91 -8.15 -2.05
C THR A 96 2.58 -8.59 -0.64
N VAL A 97 1.62 -7.93 0.03
CA VAL A 97 1.43 -8.10 1.46
C VAL A 97 0.91 -9.49 1.85
N ALA A 98 1.47 -9.99 2.95
CA ALA A 98 0.89 -11.05 3.78
C ALA A 98 0.57 -10.44 5.14
N TYR A 99 -0.62 -10.72 5.67
CA TYR A 99 -1.07 -10.17 6.96
C TYR A 99 -1.99 -11.13 7.71
N GLN A 100 -2.05 -10.96 9.01
CA GLN A 100 -3.02 -11.66 9.84
C GLN A 100 -4.40 -11.03 9.66
N LYS A 101 -5.38 -11.83 9.24
CA LYS A 101 -6.78 -11.43 9.04
C LYS A 101 -7.37 -10.82 10.31
N SER A 102 -7.09 -11.44 11.45
CA SER A 102 -7.50 -10.96 12.77
C SER A 102 -7.02 -9.54 13.05
N ALA A 103 -5.76 -9.21 12.76
CA ALA A 103 -5.20 -7.88 12.94
C ALA A 103 -5.91 -6.82 12.04
N VAL A 104 -6.18 -7.18 10.80
CA VAL A 104 -6.91 -6.31 9.86
C VAL A 104 -8.35 -6.06 10.33
N ILE A 105 -9.06 -7.11 10.76
CA ILE A 105 -10.44 -7.00 11.28
C ILE A 105 -10.48 -6.12 12.54
N ASN A 106 -9.56 -6.32 13.47
CA ASN A 106 -9.46 -5.54 14.71
C ASN A 106 -9.18 -4.05 14.46
N CYS A 107 -8.51 -3.72 13.34
CA CYS A 107 -8.34 -2.34 12.87
C CYS A 107 -9.58 -1.76 12.16
N GLY A 108 -10.66 -2.53 12.01
CA GLY A 108 -11.87 -2.12 11.30
C GLY A 108 -11.85 -2.37 9.79
N GLY A 109 -10.86 -3.13 9.30
CA GLY A 109 -10.75 -3.52 7.90
C GLY A 109 -10.36 -2.39 6.95
N TYR A 110 -10.57 -2.64 5.66
CA TYR A 110 -10.35 -1.67 4.60
C TYR A 110 -11.46 -0.61 4.56
N GLU A 111 -11.08 0.63 4.34
CA GLU A 111 -12.01 1.76 4.16
C GLU A 111 -11.94 2.29 2.72
N ASP A 112 -12.98 2.98 2.26
CA ASP A 112 -12.96 3.64 0.96
C ASP A 112 -11.94 4.80 0.94
N LEU A 113 -11.38 5.11 -0.23
CA LEU A 113 -10.38 6.15 -0.48
C LEU A 113 -9.02 5.89 0.16
N GLN A 114 -8.08 5.41 -0.66
CA GLN A 114 -6.73 4.96 -0.25
C GLN A 114 -6.80 3.87 0.83
N GLU A 115 -7.63 2.88 0.56
CA GLU A 115 -8.00 1.75 1.41
C GLU A 115 -6.79 1.07 2.06
N ASP A 116 -5.72 0.86 1.28
CA ASP A 116 -4.47 0.23 1.70
C ASP A 116 -3.70 1.12 2.69
N TYR A 117 -3.38 2.35 2.28
CA TYR A 117 -2.56 3.23 3.11
C TYR A 117 -3.26 3.61 4.42
N TYR A 118 -4.58 3.79 4.39
CA TYR A 118 -5.37 4.10 5.58
C TYR A 118 -5.31 2.96 6.60
N LEU A 119 -5.44 1.72 6.14
CA LEU A 119 -5.34 0.53 6.99
C LEU A 119 -3.92 0.34 7.55
N TRP A 120 -2.88 0.50 6.71
CA TRP A 120 -1.49 0.34 7.15
C TRP A 120 -1.09 1.37 8.21
N ILE A 121 -1.58 2.61 8.11
CA ILE A 121 -1.38 3.63 9.15
C ILE A 121 -1.93 3.13 10.49
N LYS A 122 -3.11 2.53 10.52
CA LYS A 122 -3.72 2.00 11.75
C LYS A 122 -2.90 0.86 12.35
N LEU A 123 -2.45 -0.08 11.51
CA LEU A 123 -1.62 -1.22 11.96
C LEU A 123 -0.27 -0.75 12.50
N VAL A 124 0.41 0.14 11.80
CA VAL A 124 1.69 0.70 12.23
C VAL A 124 1.56 1.48 13.54
N ALA A 125 0.46 2.22 13.73
CA ALA A 125 0.22 3.01 14.93
C ALA A 125 -0.02 2.18 16.19
N GLN A 126 -0.43 0.92 16.05
CA GLN A 126 -0.61 0.02 17.19
C GLN A 126 0.70 -0.52 17.77
N GLY A 127 1.85 -0.09 17.23
CA GLY A 127 3.16 -0.57 17.66
C GLY A 127 3.41 -2.03 17.32
N GLN A 128 2.62 -2.60 16.43
CA GLN A 128 2.74 -3.99 16.01
C GLN A 128 4.01 -4.21 15.17
N LYS A 129 4.58 -5.40 15.25
CA LYS A 129 5.74 -5.74 14.43
C LYS A 129 5.35 -5.84 12.97
N VAL A 130 5.99 -5.03 12.17
CA VAL A 130 5.78 -4.90 10.73
C VAL A 130 7.12 -4.99 10.02
N ALA A 131 7.16 -5.53 8.80
CA ALA A 131 8.38 -5.69 8.03
C ALA A 131 8.11 -5.60 6.53
N ASN A 132 9.17 -5.53 5.73
CA ASN A 132 9.16 -5.92 4.32
C ASN A 132 10.39 -6.75 4.01
N LEU A 133 10.24 -7.73 3.16
CA LEU A 133 11.35 -8.49 2.59
C LEU A 133 12.14 -7.60 1.62
N PRO A 134 13.46 -7.78 1.53
CA PRO A 134 14.27 -7.08 0.55
C PRO A 134 14.05 -7.60 -0.88
N ASP A 135 13.40 -8.74 -1.02
CA ASP A 135 13.18 -9.44 -2.28
C ASP A 135 12.06 -8.80 -3.10
N ILE A 136 12.20 -8.87 -4.43
CA ILE A 136 11.10 -8.64 -5.35
C ILE A 136 10.15 -9.84 -5.25
N LEU A 137 8.91 -9.57 -4.89
CA LEU A 137 7.87 -10.61 -4.72
C LEU A 137 6.85 -10.63 -5.85
N VAL A 138 6.72 -9.51 -6.57
CA VAL A 138 5.72 -9.34 -7.62
C VAL A 138 6.27 -8.47 -8.74
N TYR A 139 6.02 -8.90 -9.97
CA TYR A 139 6.10 -8.06 -11.15
C TYR A 139 4.76 -7.36 -11.32
N ALA A 140 4.74 -6.04 -11.09
CA ALA A 140 3.52 -5.24 -11.13
C ALA A 140 3.32 -4.64 -12.52
N ARG A 141 2.15 -4.88 -13.11
CA ARG A 141 1.80 -4.32 -14.41
C ARG A 141 1.47 -2.84 -14.26
N VAL A 142 2.20 -1.98 -14.99
CA VAL A 142 1.88 -0.56 -15.08
C VAL A 142 1.26 -0.25 -16.43
N GLY A 143 0.07 0.35 -16.41
CA GLY A 143 -0.70 0.63 -17.62
C GLY A 143 -1.15 2.07 -17.73
N ASN A 144 -1.73 2.38 -18.90
CA ASN A 144 -2.29 3.67 -19.21
C ASN A 144 -3.45 4.04 -18.24
N GLY A 145 -3.39 5.24 -17.65
CA GLY A 145 -4.46 5.79 -16.81
C GLY A 145 -4.19 5.78 -15.31
N MET A 146 -3.12 5.14 -14.81
CA MET A 146 -2.78 5.13 -13.38
C MET A 146 -2.59 6.54 -12.81
N VAL A 147 -1.91 7.43 -13.53
CA VAL A 147 -1.67 8.82 -13.12
C VAL A 147 -2.98 9.63 -13.13
N GLY A 148 -3.86 9.40 -14.11
CA GLY A 148 -5.17 10.07 -14.20
C GLY A 148 -6.08 9.75 -13.03
N ARG A 149 -6.13 8.50 -12.59
CA ARG A 149 -6.94 8.05 -11.44
C ARG A 149 -6.50 8.66 -10.11
N ARG A 150 -5.27 9.19 -10.02
CA ARG A 150 -4.69 9.77 -8.79
C ARG A 150 -4.87 11.29 -8.71
N ARG A 151 -5.84 11.89 -9.41
CA ARG A 151 -6.10 13.34 -9.50
C ARG A 151 -7.49 13.72 -9.00
N GLY A 152 -7.66 15.02 -8.77
CA GLY A 152 -8.94 15.66 -8.48
C GLY A 152 -9.25 15.79 -7.00
N LEU A 153 -10.37 16.47 -6.73
CA LEU A 153 -10.83 16.84 -5.38
C LEU A 153 -11.03 15.62 -4.45
N ASN A 154 -11.43 14.47 -5.00
CA ASN A 154 -11.60 13.25 -4.20
C ASN A 154 -10.26 12.76 -3.64
N GLN A 155 -9.18 12.88 -4.41
CA GLN A 155 -7.85 12.54 -3.94
C GLN A 155 -7.33 13.54 -2.89
N ALA A 156 -7.63 14.82 -3.04
CA ALA A 156 -7.32 15.82 -2.02
C ALA A 156 -8.09 15.56 -0.70
N LYS A 157 -9.37 15.16 -0.79
CA LYS A 157 -10.15 14.71 0.39
C LYS A 157 -9.54 13.48 1.05
N ALA A 158 -9.03 12.52 0.26
CA ALA A 158 -8.33 11.35 0.78
C ALA A 158 -7.04 11.74 1.52
N GLU A 159 -6.23 12.66 0.96
CA GLU A 159 -5.03 13.18 1.63
C GLU A 159 -5.39 13.89 2.96
N TRP A 160 -6.50 14.62 3.02
CA TRP A 160 -6.99 15.23 4.25
C TRP A 160 -7.38 14.18 5.31
N ARG A 161 -8.04 13.10 4.90
CA ARG A 161 -8.37 11.98 5.80
C ARG A 161 -7.11 11.30 6.35
N LEU A 162 -6.10 11.07 5.49
CA LEU A 162 -4.81 10.51 5.90
C LEU A 162 -4.07 11.44 6.89
N PHE A 163 -4.08 12.76 6.64
CA PHE A 163 -3.51 13.73 7.56
C PHE A 163 -4.18 13.63 8.94
N LYS A 164 -5.53 13.70 8.99
CA LYS A 164 -6.28 13.62 10.26
C LYS A 164 -6.00 12.31 11.00
N LEU A 165 -5.93 11.19 10.29
CA LEU A 165 -5.64 9.90 10.88
C LEU A 165 -4.23 9.86 11.49
N LYS A 166 -3.20 10.25 10.72
CA LYS A 166 -1.81 10.29 11.18
C LYS A 166 -1.61 11.20 12.38
N TYR A 167 -2.25 12.37 12.38
CA TYR A 167 -2.21 13.30 13.52
C TYR A 167 -2.88 12.69 14.76
N ARG A 168 -4.10 12.15 14.63
CA ARG A 168 -4.85 11.52 15.73
C ARG A 168 -4.08 10.35 16.37
N LEU A 169 -3.40 9.56 15.54
CA LEU A 169 -2.64 8.40 16.00
C LEU A 169 -1.19 8.74 16.42
N GLY A 170 -0.81 10.02 16.48
CA GLY A 170 0.53 10.43 16.89
C GLY A 170 1.66 10.09 15.94
N ILE A 171 1.35 9.60 14.73
CA ILE A 171 2.37 9.26 13.71
C ILE A 171 3.06 10.51 13.17
N GLN A 172 2.33 11.62 13.07
CA GLN A 172 2.83 12.86 12.48
C GLN A 172 2.32 14.08 13.24
N GLY A 173 3.21 15.03 13.55
CA GLY A 173 2.84 16.28 14.20
C GLY A 173 2.05 17.21 13.28
N LEU A 174 1.34 18.18 13.86
CA LEU A 174 0.42 19.10 13.17
C LEU A 174 1.07 19.83 11.99
N PHE A 175 2.19 20.55 12.24
CA PHE A 175 2.83 21.36 11.20
C PHE A 175 3.42 20.52 10.06
N SER A 176 4.13 19.43 10.38
CA SER A 176 4.67 18.52 9.38
C SER A 176 3.58 17.80 8.60
N GLY A 177 2.46 17.51 9.26
CA GLY A 177 1.29 16.90 8.63
C GLY A 177 0.59 17.84 7.67
N LEU A 178 0.35 19.09 8.07
CA LEU A 178 -0.23 20.12 7.21
C LEU A 178 0.66 20.43 6.00
N PHE A 179 1.98 20.50 6.20
CA PHE A 179 2.92 20.69 5.11
C PHE A 179 2.86 19.53 4.09
N THR A 180 2.88 18.29 4.59
CA THR A 180 2.77 17.09 3.73
C THR A 180 1.43 17.06 2.99
N PHE A 181 0.33 17.40 3.69
CA PHE A 181 -1.00 17.50 3.09
C PHE A 181 -1.04 18.54 1.98
N ALA A 182 -0.55 19.78 2.23
CA ALA A 182 -0.54 20.84 1.24
C ALA A 182 0.26 20.47 -0.01
N LEU A 183 1.47 19.91 0.17
CA LEU A 183 2.33 19.47 -0.93
C LEU A 183 1.66 18.39 -1.78
N ARG A 184 1.10 17.36 -1.14
CA ARG A 184 0.47 16.23 -1.83
C ARG A 184 -0.85 16.62 -2.49
N SER A 185 -1.68 17.41 -1.82
CA SER A 185 -2.95 17.91 -2.37
C SER A 185 -2.70 18.88 -3.53
N GLY A 186 -1.72 19.77 -3.41
CA GLY A 186 -1.31 20.64 -4.51
C GLY A 186 -0.89 19.85 -5.75
N ALA A 187 -0.05 18.82 -5.57
CA ALA A 187 0.35 17.93 -6.67
C ALA A 187 -0.85 17.23 -7.33
N ARG A 188 -1.91 16.85 -6.56
CA ARG A 188 -3.13 16.20 -7.10
C ARG A 188 -4.00 17.13 -7.95
N LEU A 189 -3.84 18.44 -7.79
CA LEU A 189 -4.60 19.45 -8.55
C LEU A 189 -3.86 19.91 -9.81
N LEU A 190 -2.59 19.54 -9.99
CA LEU A 190 -1.79 19.91 -11.17
C LEU A 190 -2.32 19.24 -12.46
N PRO A 191 -2.13 19.87 -13.64
CA PRO A 191 -2.38 19.27 -14.93
C PRO A 191 -1.62 17.93 -15.10
N THR A 192 -2.20 17.01 -15.88
CA THR A 192 -1.64 15.65 -16.06
C THR A 192 -0.22 15.64 -16.61
N SER A 193 0.09 16.59 -17.49
CA SER A 193 1.44 16.76 -18.08
C SER A 193 2.50 17.08 -17.04
N LEU A 194 2.22 18.06 -16.17
CA LEU A 194 3.12 18.44 -15.08
C LEU A 194 3.24 17.34 -14.02
N LEU A 195 2.11 16.66 -13.71
CA LEU A 195 2.13 15.56 -12.75
C LEU A 195 2.93 14.36 -13.26
N LYS A 196 2.85 14.03 -14.56
CA LYS A 196 3.69 12.97 -15.17
C LYS A 196 5.18 13.32 -15.06
N SER A 197 5.57 14.56 -15.39
CA SER A 197 6.95 15.03 -15.27
C SER A 197 7.48 14.94 -13.84
N LEU A 198 6.72 15.43 -12.86
CA LEU A 198 7.08 15.33 -11.44
C LEU A 198 7.16 13.87 -10.96
N TYR A 199 6.28 13.00 -11.45
CA TYR A 199 6.28 11.58 -11.09
C TYR A 199 7.54 10.88 -11.59
N HIS A 200 7.97 11.15 -12.81
CA HIS A 200 9.21 10.59 -13.37
C HIS A 200 10.47 11.13 -12.69
N THR A 201 10.48 12.42 -12.33
CA THR A 201 11.70 13.08 -11.81
C THR A 201 11.90 12.85 -10.30
N PHE A 202 10.82 12.84 -9.50
CA PHE A 202 10.93 12.88 -8.04
C PHE A 202 10.34 11.68 -7.29
N LEU A 203 9.45 10.91 -7.90
CA LEU A 203 8.71 9.86 -7.20
C LEU A 203 9.14 8.44 -7.57
N ARG A 204 9.96 8.29 -8.61
CA ARG A 204 10.48 7.00 -9.10
C ARG A 204 12.00 6.82 -8.89
N LYS A 205 12.62 7.64 -8.05
CA LYS A 205 13.99 7.39 -7.60
C LYS A 205 13.99 6.60 -6.31
#